data_0de70af9b0cd08dd2bfff61d7b6128e8
#
_entry.id   0de70af9b0cd08dd2bfff61d7b6128e8
#
_cell.length_a   1.000
_cell.length_b   1.000
_cell.length_c   1.000
_cell.angle_alpha   90.00
_cell.angle_beta   90.00
_cell.angle_gamma   90.00
#
_symmetry.space_group_name_H-M   'P 1'
#
loop_
_entity.id
_entity.type
_entity.pdbx_description
1 polymer ?
#
loop_
_entity_poly.entity_id
_entity_poly.type
_entity_poly.pdbx_seq_one_letter_code
_entity_poly.pdbx_strand_id
1 'polypeptide(L)'
;MRRMPDLHALLGPSSAHMWMACPPSARLGEGIEDKGSEYAQEGTLVHRIGELLLRKRWEGADITADLEAAQADPLYSGEMGECMEAYAAFVEERMAEAKTRCADPRIFIEQTVKFDEYVPEGFGTSDAIIISDGLMDVVDLKYGKGVPVSAENNPQMKLYALGCYLALSWAYEISTIRMNIFQPRLDSISTATVTRAELLDWAENELKPRAVLAWAGEGDFCPGEGTCRWCRASPICRAHRDYQLELAKRDFADPPLLSPDEVAEVLARLPALTAWAKSVEDYALDAAINQGVSFPGYKVVEGRSNRKYADTDSIAAALRKAGYKVADIYKPRELLGLTAMEKLVGKKKFGELAGQYIIKPEGAPTLVPEADKRPPINTAAKAAEDFKEDIENG
;
A
#
# COMPACT_ATOMS: atom_id res chain seq x y z
N MET A 1 18.06 -9.13 -24.61
CA MET A 1 17.59 -7.74 -24.53
C MET A 1 17.86 -7.24 -23.12
N ARG A 2 18.68 -6.22 -22.94
CA ARG A 2 18.85 -5.58 -21.62
C ARG A 2 17.53 -4.88 -21.28
N ARG A 3 16.84 -5.28 -20.20
CA ARG A 3 15.77 -4.47 -19.61
C ARG A 3 16.36 -3.09 -19.32
N MET A 4 15.78 -2.06 -19.90
CA MET A 4 16.04 -0.70 -19.42
C MET A 4 15.55 -0.65 -17.97
N PRO A 5 16.28 0.02 -17.07
CA PRO A 5 15.75 0.25 -15.73
C PRO A 5 14.44 1.02 -15.85
N ASP A 6 13.45 0.65 -15.02
CA ASP A 6 12.17 1.35 -14.93
C ASP A 6 12.45 2.81 -14.58
N LEU A 7 12.45 3.68 -15.59
CA LEU A 7 12.60 5.13 -15.40
C LEU A 7 11.26 5.64 -14.88
N HIS A 8 11.16 5.80 -13.58
CA HIS A 8 10.08 6.56 -12.97
C HIS A 8 10.37 8.04 -13.11
N ALA A 9 9.36 8.82 -13.51
CA ALA A 9 9.46 10.28 -13.49
C ALA A 9 9.71 10.75 -12.05
N LEU A 10 10.57 11.76 -11.86
CA LEU A 10 10.81 12.39 -10.55
C LEU A 10 9.49 12.85 -9.92
N LEU A 11 8.63 13.48 -10.72
CA LEU A 11 7.30 13.94 -10.34
C LEU A 11 6.24 12.97 -10.93
N GLY A 12 6.39 11.67 -10.62
CA GLY A 12 5.48 10.63 -11.09
C GLY A 12 4.12 10.65 -10.39
N PRO A 13 3.08 10.03 -11.00
CA PRO A 13 1.73 10.00 -10.44
C PRO A 13 1.65 9.30 -9.09
N SER A 14 2.33 8.18 -8.88
CA SER A 14 2.28 7.41 -7.64
C SER A 14 2.75 8.19 -6.41
N SER A 15 3.64 9.17 -6.58
CA SER A 15 4.13 10.05 -5.52
C SER A 15 3.47 11.43 -5.50
N ALA A 16 2.47 11.68 -6.36
CA ALA A 16 1.87 13.00 -6.55
C ALA A 16 1.30 13.59 -5.25
N HIS A 17 0.64 12.78 -4.43
CA HIS A 17 0.12 13.21 -3.13
C HIS A 17 1.21 13.79 -2.22
N MET A 18 2.43 13.28 -2.33
CA MET A 18 3.58 13.70 -1.52
C MET A 18 4.19 15.00 -2.06
N TRP A 19 4.62 15.02 -3.34
CA TRP A 19 5.30 16.18 -3.88
C TRP A 19 4.37 17.38 -4.16
N MET A 20 3.08 17.17 -4.34
CA MET A 20 2.12 18.28 -4.41
C MET A 20 1.88 18.91 -3.03
N ALA A 21 1.83 18.12 -1.96
CA ALA A 21 1.67 18.65 -0.61
C ALA A 21 2.97 19.25 -0.05
N CYS A 22 4.10 18.60 -0.30
CA CYS A 22 5.43 18.97 0.20
C CYS A 22 6.42 19.02 -0.99
N PRO A 23 6.42 20.11 -1.79
CA PRO A 23 7.25 20.19 -3.00
C PRO A 23 8.73 19.85 -2.78
N PRO A 24 9.40 20.28 -1.69
CA PRO A 24 10.80 19.90 -1.44
C PRO A 24 11.04 18.39 -1.37
N SER A 25 10.02 17.58 -1.03
CA SER A 25 10.15 16.12 -0.89
C SER A 25 10.62 15.42 -2.17
N ALA A 26 10.32 15.99 -3.35
CA ALA A 26 10.74 15.46 -4.63
C ALA A 26 12.26 15.37 -4.76
N ARG A 27 12.96 16.42 -4.36
CA ARG A 27 14.43 16.50 -4.45
C ARG A 27 15.15 15.97 -3.21
N LEU A 28 14.56 16.08 -2.03
CA LEU A 28 15.16 15.57 -0.79
C LEU A 28 15.40 14.06 -0.82
N GLY A 29 14.62 13.31 -1.58
CA GLY A 29 14.77 11.88 -1.76
C GLY A 29 15.83 11.48 -2.80
N GLU A 30 16.39 12.43 -3.56
CA GLU A 30 17.43 12.13 -4.55
C GLU A 30 18.70 11.63 -3.86
N GLY A 31 19.29 10.57 -4.38
CA GLY A 31 20.48 9.95 -3.80
C GLY A 31 20.21 9.04 -2.58
N ILE A 32 18.98 8.98 -2.09
CA ILE A 32 18.58 8.01 -1.08
C ILE A 32 18.05 6.77 -1.82
N GLU A 33 18.75 5.65 -1.63
CA GLU A 33 18.40 4.38 -2.28
C GLU A 33 17.00 3.92 -1.88
N ASP A 34 16.19 3.61 -2.88
CA ASP A 34 14.92 2.92 -2.69
C ASP A 34 15.17 1.42 -2.65
N LYS A 35 15.16 0.84 -1.48
CA LYS A 35 15.39 -0.61 -1.30
C LYS A 35 14.21 -1.46 -1.81
N GLY A 36 13.13 -0.81 -2.23
CA GLY A 36 11.88 -1.48 -2.55
C GLY A 36 11.30 -2.20 -1.32
N SER A 37 10.04 -2.49 -1.36
CA SER A 37 9.41 -3.35 -0.37
C SER A 37 8.87 -4.61 -1.06
N GLU A 38 8.70 -5.68 -0.31
CA GLU A 38 8.01 -6.89 -0.80
C GLU A 38 6.62 -6.52 -1.36
N TYR A 39 5.93 -5.56 -0.73
CA TYR A 39 4.66 -5.02 -1.22
C TYR A 39 4.76 -4.32 -2.59
N ALA A 40 5.86 -3.62 -2.86
CA ALA A 40 6.08 -3.00 -4.17
C ALA A 40 6.34 -4.06 -5.24
N GLN A 41 7.06 -5.14 -4.90
CA GLN A 41 7.28 -6.27 -5.80
C GLN A 41 6.00 -7.06 -6.05
N GLU A 42 5.17 -7.33 -5.01
CA GLU A 42 3.82 -7.86 -5.17
C GLU A 42 2.97 -7.00 -6.11
N GLY A 43 3.02 -5.67 -5.93
CA GLY A 43 2.34 -4.71 -6.80
C GLY A 43 2.74 -4.86 -8.27
N THR A 44 4.03 -4.92 -8.55
CA THR A 44 4.55 -5.09 -9.92
C THR A 44 4.08 -6.40 -10.56
N LEU A 45 4.10 -7.49 -9.80
CA LEU A 45 3.62 -8.80 -10.29
C LEU A 45 2.12 -8.77 -10.60
N VAL A 46 1.34 -8.13 -9.75
CA VAL A 46 -0.12 -7.99 -9.92
C VAL A 46 -0.46 -7.19 -11.17
N HIS A 47 0.17 -6.03 -11.38
CA HIS A 47 -0.06 -5.24 -12.59
C HIS A 47 0.29 -6.04 -13.85
N ARG A 48 1.39 -6.80 -13.84
CA ARG A 48 1.74 -7.69 -14.95
C ARG A 48 0.66 -8.75 -15.23
N ILE A 49 0.12 -9.40 -14.20
CA ILE A 49 -0.94 -10.41 -14.40
C ILE A 49 -2.22 -9.73 -14.89
N GLY A 50 -2.59 -8.58 -14.32
CA GLY A 50 -3.73 -7.79 -14.76
C GLY A 50 -3.62 -7.39 -16.23
N GLU A 51 -2.47 -6.88 -16.66
CA GLU A 51 -2.16 -6.56 -18.06
C GLU A 51 -2.37 -7.78 -18.97
N LEU A 52 -1.79 -8.92 -18.61
CA LEU A 52 -1.89 -10.15 -19.41
C LEU A 52 -3.37 -10.56 -19.59
N LEU A 53 -4.17 -10.55 -18.53
CA LEU A 53 -5.57 -10.91 -18.60
C LEU A 53 -6.38 -9.94 -19.48
N LEU A 54 -6.11 -8.64 -19.38
CA LEU A 54 -6.74 -7.63 -20.23
C LEU A 54 -6.35 -7.83 -21.71
N ARG A 55 -5.06 -8.02 -22.03
CA ARG A 55 -4.61 -8.27 -23.40
C ARG A 55 -5.20 -9.53 -24.01
N LYS A 56 -5.32 -10.61 -23.22
CA LYS A 56 -6.01 -11.82 -23.65
C LYS A 56 -7.46 -11.53 -24.05
N ARG A 57 -8.19 -10.75 -23.23
CA ARG A 57 -9.63 -10.50 -23.43
C ARG A 57 -9.92 -9.56 -24.60
N TRP A 58 -9.09 -8.55 -24.82
CA TRP A 58 -9.36 -7.51 -25.83
C TRP A 58 -8.45 -7.55 -27.05
N GLU A 59 -7.23 -8.04 -26.93
CA GLU A 59 -6.28 -8.13 -28.03
C GLU A 59 -6.16 -9.57 -28.58
N GLY A 60 -6.74 -10.57 -27.90
CA GLY A 60 -6.62 -11.97 -28.27
C GLY A 60 -5.19 -12.52 -28.11
N ALA A 61 -4.38 -11.89 -27.26
CA ALA A 61 -3.00 -12.28 -27.03
C ALA A 61 -2.90 -13.69 -26.42
N ASP A 62 -1.94 -14.50 -26.92
CA ASP A 62 -1.53 -15.72 -26.22
C ASP A 62 -0.65 -15.37 -25.03
N ILE A 63 -1.19 -15.52 -23.85
CA ILE A 63 -0.53 -15.18 -22.59
C ILE A 63 0.00 -16.40 -21.83
N THR A 64 -0.11 -17.60 -22.39
CA THR A 64 0.11 -18.86 -21.66
C THR A 64 1.47 -18.91 -21.01
N ALA A 65 2.54 -18.68 -21.76
CA ALA A 65 3.91 -18.73 -21.24
C ALA A 65 4.21 -17.62 -20.23
N ASP A 66 3.71 -16.40 -20.47
CA ASP A 66 3.92 -15.26 -19.58
C ASP A 66 3.14 -15.41 -18.27
N LEU A 67 1.92 -15.97 -18.33
CA LEU A 67 1.12 -16.24 -17.15
C LEU A 67 1.72 -17.37 -16.30
N GLU A 68 2.21 -18.43 -16.93
CA GLU A 68 2.93 -19.52 -16.25
C GLU A 68 4.20 -18.97 -15.56
N ALA A 69 4.94 -18.08 -16.23
CA ALA A 69 6.12 -17.44 -15.64
C ALA A 69 5.76 -16.55 -14.43
N ALA A 70 4.66 -15.80 -14.52
CA ALA A 70 4.17 -14.98 -13.40
C ALA A 70 3.68 -15.84 -12.22
N GLN A 71 3.03 -16.98 -12.51
CA GLN A 71 2.57 -17.93 -11.48
C GLN A 71 3.71 -18.71 -10.82
N ALA A 72 4.87 -18.83 -11.48
CA ALA A 72 6.06 -19.44 -10.92
C ALA A 72 6.87 -18.48 -10.00
N ASP A 73 6.51 -17.20 -9.95
CA ASP A 73 7.15 -16.22 -9.07
C ASP A 73 6.89 -16.59 -7.60
N PRO A 74 7.92 -16.56 -6.72
CA PRO A 74 7.76 -16.86 -5.29
C PRO A 74 6.71 -16.00 -4.56
N LEU A 75 6.42 -14.81 -5.05
CA LEU A 75 5.41 -13.89 -4.50
C LEU A 75 3.98 -14.24 -4.94
N TYR A 76 3.84 -15.09 -5.95
CA TYR A 76 2.51 -15.45 -6.46
C TYR A 76 1.69 -16.22 -5.41
N SER A 77 0.40 -15.90 -5.33
CA SER A 77 -0.58 -16.63 -4.51
C SER A 77 -1.89 -16.84 -5.28
N GLY A 78 -2.68 -17.85 -4.88
CA GLY A 78 -4.01 -18.07 -5.44
C GLY A 78 -4.94 -16.87 -5.24
N GLU A 79 -4.84 -16.16 -4.10
CA GLU A 79 -5.55 -14.90 -3.83
C GLU A 79 -5.23 -13.84 -4.91
N MET A 80 -3.97 -13.76 -5.33
CA MET A 80 -3.54 -12.83 -6.37
C MET A 80 -4.22 -13.14 -7.71
N GLY A 81 -4.29 -14.41 -8.10
CA GLY A 81 -4.99 -14.83 -9.31
C GLY A 81 -6.49 -14.48 -9.27
N GLU A 82 -7.17 -14.78 -8.17
CA GLU A 82 -8.59 -14.44 -7.98
C GLU A 82 -8.83 -12.92 -8.04
N CYS A 83 -7.97 -12.14 -7.41
CA CYS A 83 -8.03 -10.67 -7.46
C CYS A 83 -7.86 -10.12 -8.88
N MET A 84 -6.98 -10.71 -9.68
CA MET A 84 -6.74 -10.24 -11.05
C MET A 84 -7.86 -10.63 -12.00
N GLU A 85 -8.49 -11.79 -11.81
CA GLU A 85 -9.72 -12.12 -12.54
C GLU A 85 -10.87 -11.16 -12.18
N ALA A 86 -11.00 -10.78 -10.90
CA ALA A 86 -11.97 -9.77 -10.47
C ALA A 86 -11.68 -8.38 -11.08
N TYR A 87 -10.41 -7.97 -11.15
CA TYR A 87 -10.01 -6.76 -11.84
C TYR A 87 -10.40 -6.78 -13.33
N ALA A 88 -10.07 -7.87 -14.02
CA ALA A 88 -10.39 -7.99 -15.43
C ALA A 88 -11.92 -8.03 -15.67
N ALA A 89 -12.70 -8.60 -14.75
CA ALA A 89 -14.17 -8.56 -14.79
C ALA A 89 -14.70 -7.13 -14.56
N PHE A 90 -14.11 -6.37 -13.64
CA PHE A 90 -14.48 -4.97 -13.44
C PHE A 90 -14.25 -4.12 -14.71
N VAL A 91 -13.09 -4.27 -15.37
CA VAL A 91 -12.81 -3.58 -16.65
C VAL A 91 -13.81 -4.00 -17.74
N GLU A 92 -14.21 -5.27 -17.73
CA GLU A 92 -15.24 -5.78 -18.66
C GLU A 92 -16.61 -5.14 -18.43
N GLU A 93 -17.03 -4.93 -17.18
CA GLU A 93 -18.24 -4.18 -16.84
C GLU A 93 -18.18 -2.73 -17.33
N ARG A 94 -17.04 -2.05 -17.16
CA ARG A 94 -16.83 -0.69 -17.69
C ARG A 94 -16.92 -0.66 -19.21
N MET A 95 -16.33 -1.64 -19.87
CA MET A 95 -16.44 -1.77 -21.33
C MET A 95 -17.87 -2.09 -21.78
N ALA A 96 -18.60 -2.94 -21.06
CA ALA A 96 -20.01 -3.22 -21.36
C ALA A 96 -20.88 -1.96 -21.23
N GLU A 97 -20.64 -1.15 -20.19
CA GLU A 97 -21.29 0.15 -20.06
C GLU A 97 -20.93 1.10 -21.22
N ALA A 98 -19.66 1.16 -21.61
CA ALA A 98 -19.21 1.95 -22.75
C ALA A 98 -19.91 1.56 -24.05
N LYS A 99 -20.14 0.29 -24.31
CA LYS A 99 -20.90 -0.23 -25.46
C LYS A 99 -22.37 0.20 -25.49
N THR A 100 -22.94 0.58 -24.37
CA THR A 100 -24.30 1.17 -24.34
C THR A 100 -24.32 2.61 -24.81
N ARG A 101 -23.17 3.30 -24.80
CA ARG A 101 -23.01 4.70 -25.20
C ARG A 101 -22.61 4.86 -26.67
N CYS A 102 -21.70 4.00 -27.15
CA CYS A 102 -21.26 4.01 -28.53
C CYS A 102 -21.03 2.59 -29.05
N ALA A 103 -21.11 2.42 -30.39
CA ALA A 103 -21.00 1.13 -31.03
C ALA A 103 -19.57 0.54 -30.98
N ASP A 104 -18.55 1.37 -30.88
CA ASP A 104 -17.14 0.98 -30.99
C ASP A 104 -16.28 1.69 -29.91
N PRO A 105 -16.51 1.39 -28.61
CA PRO A 105 -15.65 1.91 -27.55
C PRO A 105 -14.24 1.35 -27.68
N ARG A 106 -13.25 2.15 -27.28
CA ARG A 106 -11.83 1.76 -27.34
C ARG A 106 -11.28 1.52 -25.95
N ILE A 107 -10.41 0.52 -25.84
CA ILE A 107 -9.62 0.27 -24.64
C ILE A 107 -8.13 0.39 -24.95
N PHE A 108 -7.38 0.99 -24.03
CA PHE A 108 -5.92 1.05 -24.03
C PHE A 108 -5.44 0.44 -22.72
N ILE A 109 -4.45 -0.46 -22.79
CA ILE A 109 -3.96 -1.25 -21.68
C ILE A 109 -2.49 -0.89 -21.45
N GLU A 110 -2.11 -0.61 -20.20
CA GLU A 110 -0.73 -0.22 -19.81
C GLU A 110 -0.20 0.90 -20.72
N GLN A 111 -1.01 1.93 -20.87
CA GLN A 111 -0.68 3.05 -21.75
C GLN A 111 0.22 4.05 -21.04
N THR A 112 1.46 4.19 -21.52
CA THR A 112 2.33 5.28 -21.08
C THR A 112 1.81 6.61 -21.64
N VAL A 113 1.59 7.56 -20.76
CA VAL A 113 1.07 8.90 -21.05
C VAL A 113 2.00 9.96 -20.50
N LYS A 114 2.07 11.10 -21.20
CA LYS A 114 2.87 12.26 -20.82
C LYS A 114 1.96 13.42 -20.40
N PHE A 115 2.44 14.16 -19.43
CA PHE A 115 1.84 15.41 -18.97
C PHE A 115 2.91 16.48 -18.73
N ASP A 116 3.98 16.39 -19.54
CA ASP A 116 5.17 17.24 -19.48
C ASP A 116 4.90 18.72 -19.84
N GLU A 117 3.74 19.02 -20.39
CA GLU A 117 3.23 20.39 -20.57
C GLU A 117 2.96 21.10 -19.23
N TYR A 118 2.58 20.33 -18.19
CA TYR A 118 2.23 20.85 -16.86
C TYR A 118 3.27 20.48 -15.79
N VAL A 119 3.93 19.34 -15.95
CA VAL A 119 4.89 18.79 -14.97
C VAL A 119 6.20 18.49 -15.68
N PRO A 120 7.32 19.15 -15.34
CA PRO A 120 8.60 18.93 -16.00
C PRO A 120 8.96 17.44 -16.04
N GLU A 121 9.24 16.92 -17.23
CA GLU A 121 9.53 15.50 -17.50
C GLU A 121 8.47 14.53 -16.96
N GLY A 122 7.22 15.00 -16.85
CA GLY A 122 6.12 14.25 -16.27
C GLY A 122 5.58 13.16 -17.21
N PHE A 123 5.59 11.92 -16.76
CA PHE A 123 4.95 10.79 -17.43
C PHE A 123 4.51 9.73 -16.40
N GLY A 124 3.66 8.82 -16.84
CA GLY A 124 3.23 7.66 -16.08
C GLY A 124 2.59 6.62 -16.98
N THR A 125 2.28 5.46 -16.43
CA THR A 125 1.56 4.39 -17.15
C THR A 125 0.22 4.18 -16.48
N SER A 126 -0.85 4.25 -17.26
CA SER A 126 -2.23 4.00 -16.81
C SER A 126 -2.61 2.56 -17.12
N ASP A 127 -3.14 1.84 -16.14
CA ASP A 127 -3.42 0.39 -16.25
C ASP A 127 -4.46 0.10 -17.32
N ALA A 128 -5.59 0.81 -17.31
CA ALA A 128 -6.59 0.71 -18.37
C ALA A 128 -7.32 2.04 -18.61
N ILE A 129 -7.56 2.34 -19.88
CA ILE A 129 -8.31 3.52 -20.32
C ILE A 129 -9.41 3.02 -21.26
N ILE A 130 -10.66 3.43 -21.01
CA ILE A 130 -11.78 3.10 -21.88
C ILE A 130 -12.38 4.41 -22.39
N ILE A 131 -12.57 4.51 -23.71
CA ILE A 131 -13.17 5.69 -24.34
C ILE A 131 -14.48 5.30 -25.00
N SER A 132 -15.53 6.04 -24.70
CA SER A 132 -16.82 6.04 -25.35
C SER A 132 -17.23 7.47 -25.66
N ASP A 133 -18.38 7.69 -26.30
CA ASP A 133 -18.82 9.04 -26.70
C ASP A 133 -18.84 10.02 -25.51
N GLY A 134 -17.93 10.99 -25.55
CA GLY A 134 -17.79 12.06 -24.57
C GLY A 134 -17.22 11.63 -23.22
N LEU A 135 -17.06 10.32 -22.93
CA LEU A 135 -16.57 9.80 -21.65
C LEU A 135 -15.25 9.05 -21.82
N MET A 136 -14.29 9.36 -20.97
CA MET A 136 -13.06 8.59 -20.76
C MET A 136 -13.05 8.02 -19.36
N ASP A 137 -12.97 6.69 -19.23
CA ASP A 137 -12.71 5.97 -17.99
C ASP A 137 -11.22 5.73 -17.83
N VAL A 138 -10.67 6.07 -16.67
CA VAL A 138 -9.31 5.74 -16.25
C VAL A 138 -9.42 4.79 -15.07
N VAL A 139 -8.83 3.61 -15.18
CA VAL A 139 -8.86 2.58 -14.13
C VAL A 139 -7.46 2.37 -13.61
N ASP A 140 -7.31 2.40 -12.30
CA ASP A 140 -6.05 2.17 -11.58
C ASP A 140 -6.26 1.02 -10.58
N LEU A 141 -5.37 0.04 -10.63
CA LEU A 141 -5.38 -1.14 -9.78
C LEU A 141 -4.53 -0.92 -8.54
N LYS A 142 -5.08 -1.15 -7.38
CA LYS A 142 -4.36 -1.08 -6.10
C LYS A 142 -4.47 -2.42 -5.37
N TYR A 143 -3.34 -3.07 -5.12
CA TYR A 143 -3.32 -4.40 -4.48
C TYR A 143 -3.08 -4.37 -2.97
N GLY A 144 -2.75 -3.22 -2.39
CA GLY A 144 -2.47 -3.08 -0.95
C GLY A 144 -3.68 -3.38 -0.05
N LYS A 145 -3.42 -3.95 1.14
CA LYS A 145 -4.43 -4.25 2.18
C LYS A 145 -4.60 -3.14 3.23
N GLY A 146 -3.75 -2.11 3.20
CA GLY A 146 -3.61 -1.22 4.37
C GLY A 146 -4.73 -0.21 4.52
N VAL A 147 -4.99 0.62 3.51
CA VAL A 147 -5.94 1.74 3.60
C VAL A 147 -6.73 1.82 2.29
N PRO A 148 -8.05 2.00 2.35
CA PRO A 148 -8.85 2.32 1.16
C PRO A 148 -8.35 3.63 0.53
N VAL A 149 -8.14 3.63 -0.78
CA VAL A 149 -7.73 4.82 -1.54
C VAL A 149 -8.95 5.39 -2.25
N SER A 150 -9.23 6.67 -2.01
CA SER A 150 -10.31 7.39 -2.69
C SER A 150 -9.85 7.91 -4.05
N ALA A 151 -10.71 7.81 -5.06
CA ALA A 151 -10.52 8.46 -6.34
C ALA A 151 -10.85 9.97 -6.27
N GLU A 152 -11.65 10.38 -5.28
CA GLU A 152 -12.06 11.77 -5.13
C GLU A 152 -10.87 12.65 -4.72
N ASN A 153 -10.66 13.72 -5.47
CA ASN A 153 -9.54 14.66 -5.31
C ASN A 153 -8.15 13.99 -5.27
N ASN A 154 -8.01 12.80 -5.82
CA ASN A 154 -6.77 12.05 -5.85
C ASN A 154 -5.82 12.60 -6.92
N PRO A 155 -4.66 13.16 -6.56
CA PRO A 155 -3.74 13.76 -7.51
C PRO A 155 -3.10 12.73 -8.46
N GLN A 156 -2.91 11.48 -8.04
CA GLN A 156 -2.43 10.40 -8.90
C GLN A 156 -3.44 10.14 -10.04
N MET A 157 -4.72 10.00 -9.68
CA MET A 157 -5.77 9.76 -10.65
C MET A 157 -5.96 10.93 -11.59
N LYS A 158 -5.90 12.17 -11.08
CA LYS A 158 -5.97 13.38 -11.91
C LYS A 158 -4.79 13.48 -12.88
N LEU A 159 -3.57 13.08 -12.48
CA LEU A 159 -2.40 13.04 -13.37
C LEU A 159 -2.56 12.00 -14.48
N TYR A 160 -3.03 10.79 -14.16
CA TYR A 160 -3.35 9.80 -15.18
C TYR A 160 -4.45 10.31 -16.13
N ALA A 161 -5.53 10.88 -15.57
CA ALA A 161 -6.61 11.47 -16.36
C ALA A 161 -6.12 12.58 -17.30
N LEU A 162 -5.24 13.46 -16.80
CA LEU A 162 -4.64 14.53 -17.60
C LEU A 162 -3.76 13.98 -18.72
N GLY A 163 -2.85 13.07 -18.40
CA GLY A 163 -1.98 12.46 -19.40
C GLY A 163 -2.75 11.68 -20.46
N CYS A 164 -3.78 10.92 -20.07
CA CYS A 164 -4.66 10.22 -20.99
C CYS A 164 -5.45 11.21 -21.87
N TYR A 165 -5.98 12.28 -21.29
CA TYR A 165 -6.68 13.32 -22.04
C TYR A 165 -5.74 13.98 -23.08
N LEU A 166 -4.56 14.40 -22.69
CA LEU A 166 -3.58 15.02 -23.61
C LEU A 166 -3.19 14.08 -24.75
N ALA A 167 -3.01 12.78 -24.44
CA ALA A 167 -2.62 11.79 -25.44
C ALA A 167 -3.73 11.44 -26.44
N LEU A 168 -5.01 11.54 -26.06
CA LEU A 168 -6.13 10.97 -26.82
C LEU A 168 -7.14 12.02 -27.33
N SER A 169 -7.14 13.24 -26.80
CA SER A 169 -8.11 14.30 -27.16
C SER A 169 -8.01 14.78 -28.60
N TRP A 170 -6.91 14.54 -29.28
CA TRP A 170 -6.78 14.85 -30.71
C TRP A 170 -7.61 13.91 -31.60
N ALA A 171 -7.91 12.70 -31.13
CA ALA A 171 -8.65 11.67 -31.88
C ALA A 171 -10.07 11.45 -31.34
N TYR A 172 -10.33 11.81 -30.08
CA TYR A 172 -11.59 11.53 -29.40
C TYR A 172 -12.14 12.79 -28.75
N GLU A 173 -13.45 13.02 -28.88
CA GLU A 173 -14.13 14.05 -28.11
C GLU A 173 -14.33 13.54 -26.66
N ILE A 174 -13.67 14.19 -25.69
CA ILE A 174 -13.71 13.86 -24.28
C ILE A 174 -14.21 15.08 -23.51
N SER A 175 -15.40 15.00 -22.96
CA SER A 175 -16.01 16.06 -22.14
C SER A 175 -16.00 15.74 -20.66
N THR A 176 -16.00 14.44 -20.32
CA THR A 176 -16.08 13.92 -18.96
C THR A 176 -15.04 12.83 -18.77
N ILE A 177 -14.40 12.84 -17.61
CA ILE A 177 -13.39 11.83 -17.23
C ILE A 177 -13.87 11.17 -15.93
N ARG A 178 -13.99 9.85 -15.93
CA ARG A 178 -14.31 9.04 -14.77
C ARG A 178 -13.05 8.29 -14.33
N MET A 179 -12.66 8.51 -13.09
CA MET A 179 -11.49 7.92 -12.47
C MET A 179 -11.94 6.81 -11.53
N ASN A 180 -11.41 5.60 -11.71
CA ASN A 180 -11.78 4.42 -10.94
C ASN A 180 -10.55 3.83 -10.28
N ILE A 181 -10.60 3.61 -8.97
CA ILE A 181 -9.59 2.86 -8.22
C ILE A 181 -10.21 1.53 -7.81
N PHE A 182 -9.60 0.43 -8.23
CA PHE A 182 -10.04 -0.92 -7.92
C PHE A 182 -9.08 -1.56 -6.92
N GLN A 183 -9.58 -1.88 -5.71
CA GLN A 183 -8.80 -2.49 -4.63
C GLN A 183 -9.42 -3.85 -4.24
N PRO A 184 -9.09 -4.95 -4.94
CA PRO A 184 -9.77 -6.24 -4.75
C PRO A 184 -9.57 -6.83 -3.34
N ARG A 185 -8.40 -6.64 -2.73
CA ARG A 185 -8.13 -7.17 -1.38
C ARG A 185 -8.91 -6.48 -0.26
N LEU A 186 -9.52 -5.34 -0.55
CA LEU A 186 -10.37 -4.58 0.38
C LEU A 186 -11.84 -4.62 -0.04
N ASP A 187 -12.16 -5.34 -1.15
CA ASP A 187 -13.50 -5.33 -1.77
C ASP A 187 -14.00 -3.88 -1.96
N SER A 188 -13.12 -3.02 -2.46
CA SER A 188 -13.36 -1.57 -2.54
C SER A 188 -13.20 -1.08 -3.97
N ILE A 189 -14.20 -0.36 -4.44
CA ILE A 189 -14.17 0.40 -5.69
C ILE A 189 -14.47 1.83 -5.34
N SER A 190 -13.56 2.74 -5.70
CA SER A 190 -13.77 4.17 -5.54
C SER A 190 -13.82 4.85 -6.91
N THR A 191 -14.86 5.62 -7.15
CA THR A 191 -15.08 6.30 -8.43
C THR A 191 -15.31 7.80 -8.19
N ALA A 192 -14.63 8.61 -8.99
CA ALA A 192 -14.85 10.06 -9.05
C ALA A 192 -14.94 10.51 -10.50
N THR A 193 -15.68 11.58 -10.74
CA THR A 193 -15.88 12.12 -12.08
C THR A 193 -15.54 13.59 -12.10
N VAL A 194 -14.82 14.02 -13.12
CA VAL A 194 -14.50 15.43 -13.38
C VAL A 194 -14.83 15.76 -14.83
N THR A 195 -15.19 17.01 -15.07
CA THR A 195 -15.28 17.52 -16.44
C THR A 195 -13.89 17.82 -16.98
N ARG A 196 -13.76 17.86 -18.30
CA ARG A 196 -12.56 18.37 -18.97
C ARG A 196 -12.13 19.75 -18.45
N ALA A 197 -13.10 20.64 -18.27
CA ALA A 197 -12.82 22.00 -17.81
C ALA A 197 -12.23 22.02 -16.40
N GLU A 198 -12.80 21.26 -15.46
CA GLU A 198 -12.30 21.14 -14.09
C GLU A 198 -10.90 20.50 -14.04
N LEU A 199 -10.64 19.48 -14.87
CA LEU A 199 -9.33 18.83 -14.94
C LEU A 199 -8.25 19.80 -15.45
N LEU A 200 -8.53 20.56 -16.50
CA LEU A 200 -7.59 21.52 -17.08
C LEU A 200 -7.40 22.75 -16.17
N ASP A 201 -8.44 23.20 -15.50
CA ASP A 201 -8.34 24.27 -14.49
C ASP A 201 -7.44 23.84 -13.32
N TRP A 202 -7.65 22.63 -12.79
CA TRP A 202 -6.77 22.06 -11.77
C TRP A 202 -5.32 21.94 -12.27
N ALA A 203 -5.13 21.51 -13.51
CA ALA A 203 -3.79 21.35 -14.07
C ALA A 203 -3.03 22.67 -14.20
N GLU A 204 -3.70 23.75 -14.61
CA GLU A 204 -3.07 25.06 -14.76
C GLU A 204 -2.90 25.79 -13.43
N ASN A 205 -3.90 25.73 -12.53
CA ASN A 205 -3.94 26.59 -11.35
C ASN A 205 -3.40 25.92 -10.08
N GLU A 206 -3.41 24.58 -9.99
CA GLU A 206 -2.89 23.86 -8.84
C GLU A 206 -1.66 23.01 -9.16
N LEU A 207 -1.76 22.13 -10.18
CA LEU A 207 -0.71 21.19 -10.52
C LEU A 207 0.58 21.88 -10.98
N LYS A 208 0.49 22.71 -11.99
CA LYS A 208 1.65 23.37 -12.63
C LYS A 208 2.48 24.22 -11.67
N PRO A 209 1.90 25.09 -10.83
CA PRO A 209 2.66 25.83 -9.83
C PRO A 209 3.35 24.91 -8.82
N ARG A 210 2.68 23.86 -8.37
CA ARG A 210 3.27 22.89 -7.44
C ARG A 210 4.40 22.06 -8.08
N ALA A 211 4.22 21.68 -9.34
CA ALA A 211 5.23 20.94 -10.09
C ALA A 211 6.52 21.77 -10.31
N VAL A 212 6.39 23.07 -10.57
CA VAL A 212 7.55 23.97 -10.69
C VAL A 212 8.34 24.04 -9.39
N LEU A 213 7.67 24.21 -8.25
CA LEU A 213 8.32 24.19 -6.93
C LEU A 213 8.96 22.85 -6.62
N ALA A 214 8.24 21.75 -6.88
CA ALA A 214 8.74 20.41 -6.64
C ALA A 214 9.95 20.06 -7.51
N TRP A 215 9.94 20.50 -8.77
CA TRP A 215 11.06 20.34 -9.69
C TRP A 215 12.30 21.11 -9.22
N ALA A 216 12.12 22.31 -8.70
CA ALA A 216 13.19 23.10 -8.11
C ALA A 216 13.64 22.62 -6.73
N GLY A 217 12.84 21.79 -6.04
CA GLY A 217 13.06 21.40 -4.65
C GLY A 217 12.78 22.53 -3.66
N GLU A 218 11.93 23.47 -4.06
CA GLU A 218 11.57 24.66 -3.32
C GLU A 218 10.13 24.59 -2.79
N GLY A 219 9.73 25.57 -1.99
CA GLY A 219 8.39 25.67 -1.40
C GLY A 219 8.35 25.21 0.06
N ASP A 220 7.14 25.18 0.61
CA ASP A 220 6.91 24.87 2.01
C ASP A 220 6.96 23.37 2.30
N PHE A 221 7.60 23.03 3.43
CA PHE A 221 7.49 21.70 3.98
C PHE A 221 6.11 21.46 4.57
N CYS A 222 5.54 20.29 4.29
CA CYS A 222 4.26 19.86 4.84
C CYS A 222 4.42 18.51 5.57
N PRO A 223 5.02 18.53 6.79
CA PRO A 223 5.20 17.29 7.55
C PRO A 223 3.86 16.77 8.07
N GLY A 224 3.65 15.47 7.99
CA GLY A 224 2.45 14.79 8.44
C GLY A 224 2.42 13.32 8.04
N GLU A 225 1.50 12.53 8.61
CA GLU A 225 1.42 11.10 8.34
C GLU A 225 1.24 10.78 6.84
N GLY A 226 0.33 11.50 6.17
CA GLY A 226 0.04 11.29 4.76
C GLY A 226 1.23 11.61 3.85
N THR A 227 1.98 12.66 4.18
CA THR A 227 3.10 13.15 3.36
C THR A 227 4.40 12.42 3.67
N CYS A 228 4.72 12.22 4.96
CA CYS A 228 6.02 11.71 5.37
C CYS A 228 6.11 10.18 5.34
N ARG A 229 5.00 9.46 5.37
CA ARG A 229 4.96 8.00 5.41
C ARG A 229 5.76 7.34 4.29
N TRP A 230 5.73 7.90 3.10
CA TRP A 230 6.38 7.37 1.90
C TRP A 230 7.57 8.20 1.43
N CYS A 231 7.94 9.24 2.18
CA CYS A 231 9.05 10.10 1.85
C CYS A 231 10.38 9.44 2.24
N ARG A 232 11.26 9.20 1.29
CA ARG A 232 12.59 8.60 1.52
C ARG A 232 13.44 9.43 2.48
N ALA A 233 13.29 10.76 2.44
CA ALA A 233 14.00 11.67 3.34
C ALA A 233 13.39 11.76 4.74
N SER A 234 12.25 11.12 5.00
CA SER A 234 11.52 11.17 6.27
C SER A 234 12.41 10.94 7.52
N PRO A 235 13.34 9.96 7.53
CA PRO A 235 14.20 9.69 8.69
C PRO A 235 15.15 10.85 9.04
N ILE A 236 15.57 11.64 8.05
CA ILE A 236 16.57 12.69 8.19
C ILE A 236 16.01 14.10 7.95
N CYS A 237 14.72 14.20 7.67
CA CYS A 237 14.03 15.46 7.40
C CYS A 237 13.87 16.27 8.69
N ARG A 238 14.44 17.49 8.70
CA ARG A 238 14.34 18.40 9.86
C ARG A 238 12.91 18.83 10.15
N ALA A 239 12.13 19.15 9.12
CA ALA A 239 10.73 19.54 9.29
C ALA A 239 9.90 18.39 9.88
N HIS A 240 10.13 17.13 9.46
CA HIS A 240 9.47 15.98 10.04
C HIS A 240 9.90 15.72 11.49
N ARG A 241 11.22 15.83 11.78
CA ARG A 241 11.71 15.76 13.15
C ARG A 241 11.02 16.78 14.05
N ASP A 242 10.95 18.05 13.61
CA ASP A 242 10.37 19.12 14.42
C ASP A 242 8.87 18.90 14.64
N TYR A 243 8.15 18.43 13.62
CA TYR A 243 6.76 18.02 13.73
C TYR A 243 6.55 16.93 14.78
N GLN A 244 7.36 15.87 14.77
CA GLN A 244 7.28 14.78 15.75
C GLN A 244 7.67 15.21 17.16
N LEU A 245 8.71 16.07 17.31
CA LEU A 245 9.15 16.57 18.61
C LEU A 245 8.19 17.61 19.20
N GLU A 246 7.51 18.42 18.40
CA GLU A 246 6.47 19.34 18.88
C GLU A 246 5.31 18.57 19.53
N LEU A 247 4.95 17.41 18.98
CA LEU A 247 3.98 16.51 19.59
C LEU A 247 4.43 16.06 20.99
N ALA A 248 5.69 15.65 21.12
CA ALA A 248 6.24 15.21 22.41
C ALA A 248 6.34 16.36 23.44
N LYS A 249 6.61 17.59 23.00
CA LYS A 249 6.72 18.74 23.91
C LYS A 249 5.39 19.19 24.53
N ARG A 250 4.29 19.10 23.78
CA ARG A 250 2.97 19.51 24.27
C ARG A 250 2.44 18.62 25.38
N ASP A 251 2.86 17.35 25.40
CA ASP A 251 2.35 16.34 26.33
C ASP A 251 3.06 16.37 27.71
N PHE A 252 4.04 17.27 27.93
CA PHE A 252 4.75 17.42 29.21
C PHE A 252 4.44 18.75 29.94
N ALA A 253 3.35 19.41 29.59
CA ALA A 253 2.90 20.61 30.30
C ALA A 253 2.07 20.25 31.56
N ASP A 254 2.11 21.12 32.62
CA ASP A 254 1.26 20.98 33.80
C ASP A 254 -0.26 20.93 33.46
N PRO A 255 -1.04 20.10 34.13
CA PRO A 255 -0.80 19.35 35.37
C PRO A 255 0.00 18.07 35.19
N PRO A 256 0.63 17.53 36.28
CA PRO A 256 1.59 16.40 36.18
C PRO A 256 0.98 15.07 35.73
N LEU A 257 -0.34 14.99 35.60
CA LEU A 257 -1.05 13.81 35.09
C LEU A 257 -1.94 14.21 33.93
N LEU A 258 -1.85 13.46 32.84
CA LEU A 258 -2.72 13.63 31.66
C LEU A 258 -4.17 13.27 31.99
N SER A 259 -5.10 14.04 31.48
CA SER A 259 -6.52 13.68 31.43
C SER A 259 -6.75 12.53 30.43
N PRO A 260 -7.90 11.81 30.53
CA PRO A 260 -8.25 10.78 29.54
C PRO A 260 -8.30 11.29 28.10
N ASP A 261 -8.71 12.54 27.86
CA ASP A 261 -8.76 13.15 26.54
C ASP A 261 -7.35 13.39 25.98
N GLU A 262 -6.45 13.90 26.80
CA GLU A 262 -5.04 14.07 26.43
C GLU A 262 -4.36 12.72 26.14
N VAL A 263 -4.65 11.67 26.94
CA VAL A 263 -4.18 10.31 26.67
C VAL A 263 -4.71 9.79 25.33
N ALA A 264 -5.97 10.07 24.98
CA ALA A 264 -6.54 9.69 23.69
C ALA A 264 -5.84 10.39 22.52
N GLU A 265 -5.48 11.68 22.66
CA GLU A 265 -4.69 12.40 21.65
C GLU A 265 -3.30 11.79 21.45
N VAL A 266 -2.61 11.43 22.54
CA VAL A 266 -1.32 10.75 22.49
C VAL A 266 -1.44 9.40 21.78
N LEU A 267 -2.44 8.59 22.18
CA LEU A 267 -2.67 7.28 21.58
C LEU A 267 -2.91 7.35 20.06
N ALA A 268 -3.62 8.37 19.59
CA ALA A 268 -3.84 8.57 18.16
C ALA A 268 -2.56 8.83 17.36
N ARG A 269 -1.53 9.41 18.00
CA ARG A 269 -0.27 9.84 17.37
C ARG A 269 0.89 8.88 17.58
N LEU A 270 0.84 8.02 18.61
CA LEU A 270 1.91 7.06 18.92
C LEU A 270 2.33 6.18 17.74
N PRO A 271 1.43 5.66 16.90
CA PRO A 271 1.85 4.83 15.76
C PRO A 271 2.78 5.56 14.79
N ALA A 272 2.49 6.83 14.47
CA ALA A 272 3.32 7.62 13.57
C ALA A 272 4.68 7.97 14.20
N LEU A 273 4.71 8.35 15.47
CA LEU A 273 5.94 8.62 16.21
C LEU A 273 6.84 7.37 16.30
N THR A 274 6.26 6.21 16.60
CA THR A 274 7.00 4.94 16.68
C THR A 274 7.55 4.53 15.31
N ALA A 275 6.76 4.68 14.26
CA ALA A 275 7.20 4.39 12.89
C ALA A 275 8.35 5.31 12.45
N TRP A 276 8.27 6.59 12.77
CA TRP A 276 9.35 7.54 12.50
C TRP A 276 10.62 7.20 13.29
N ALA A 277 10.53 6.93 14.60
CA ALA A 277 11.67 6.53 15.41
C ALA A 277 12.37 5.30 14.82
N LYS A 278 11.60 4.28 14.42
CA LYS A 278 12.12 3.09 13.74
C LYS A 278 12.82 3.44 12.42
N SER A 279 12.27 4.32 11.62
CA SER A 279 12.87 4.73 10.35
C SER A 279 14.22 5.45 10.53
N VAL A 280 14.38 6.21 11.62
CA VAL A 280 15.67 6.85 11.99
C VAL A 280 16.71 5.79 12.36
N GLU A 281 16.34 4.77 13.16
CA GLU A 281 17.23 3.66 13.53
C GLU A 281 17.69 2.88 12.28
N ASP A 282 16.76 2.52 11.41
CA ASP A 282 17.03 1.74 10.20
C ASP A 282 17.94 2.54 9.24
N TYR A 283 17.66 3.83 9.05
CA TYR A 283 18.52 4.73 8.27
C TYR A 283 19.94 4.80 8.84
N ALA A 284 20.06 5.03 10.16
CA ALA A 284 21.36 5.17 10.80
C ALA A 284 22.20 3.89 10.68
N LEU A 285 21.57 2.71 10.85
CA LEU A 285 22.24 1.42 10.68
C LEU A 285 22.71 1.22 9.24
N ASP A 286 21.82 1.49 8.28
CA ASP A 286 22.13 1.37 6.87
C ASP A 286 23.26 2.30 6.42
N ALA A 287 23.18 3.56 6.79
CA ALA A 287 24.20 4.55 6.45
C ALA A 287 25.56 4.19 7.07
N ALA A 288 25.57 3.65 8.30
CA ALA A 288 26.81 3.20 8.93
C ALA A 288 27.42 1.99 8.23
N ILE A 289 26.61 1.00 7.81
CA ILE A 289 27.09 -0.24 7.15
C ILE A 289 27.49 0.02 5.70
N ASN A 290 26.62 0.67 4.92
CA ASN A 290 26.74 0.72 3.46
C ASN A 290 27.44 2.00 2.95
N GLN A 291 27.40 3.10 3.73
CA GLN A 291 27.96 4.39 3.33
C GLN A 291 29.14 4.83 4.22
N GLY A 292 29.46 4.07 5.28
CA GLY A 292 30.56 4.38 6.20
C GLY A 292 30.32 5.63 7.07
N VAL A 293 29.07 6.07 7.23
CA VAL A 293 28.72 7.23 8.06
C VAL A 293 28.94 6.89 9.53
N SER A 294 29.67 7.76 10.26
CA SER A 294 29.88 7.61 11.70
C SER A 294 28.89 8.50 12.47
N PHE A 295 28.18 7.90 13.42
CA PHE A 295 27.30 8.62 14.33
C PHE A 295 27.95 8.73 15.70
N PRO A 296 28.19 9.95 16.23
CA PRO A 296 28.82 10.14 17.54
C PRO A 296 28.07 9.38 18.64
N GLY A 297 28.81 8.60 19.43
CA GLY A 297 28.23 7.79 20.51
C GLY A 297 27.67 6.42 20.10
N TYR A 298 27.69 6.07 18.81
CA TYR A 298 27.19 4.79 18.29
C TYR A 298 28.27 4.02 17.54
N LYS A 299 28.14 2.71 17.52
CA LYS A 299 28.99 1.79 16.74
C LYS A 299 28.19 0.61 16.22
N VAL A 300 28.53 0.10 15.06
CA VAL A 300 27.99 -1.12 14.52
C VAL A 300 28.65 -2.33 15.19
N VAL A 301 27.86 -3.28 15.64
CA VAL A 301 28.30 -4.55 16.23
C VAL A 301 27.48 -5.68 15.66
N GLU A 302 28.00 -6.92 15.73
CA GLU A 302 27.20 -8.10 15.44
C GLU A 302 26.03 -8.23 16.42
N GLY A 303 24.82 -8.44 15.87
CA GLY A 303 23.64 -8.70 16.67
C GLY A 303 23.77 -9.98 17.49
N ARG A 304 23.05 -10.04 18.63
CA ARG A 304 22.98 -11.28 19.40
C ARG A 304 22.33 -12.37 18.57
N SER A 305 23.03 -13.47 18.32
CA SER A 305 22.50 -14.63 17.62
C SER A 305 22.30 -15.79 18.59
N ASN A 306 21.24 -16.57 18.39
CA ASN A 306 21.02 -17.80 19.11
C ASN A 306 21.74 -18.96 18.40
N ARG A 307 22.30 -19.89 19.19
CA ARG A 307 22.86 -21.11 18.64
C ARG A 307 21.76 -21.90 17.94
N LYS A 308 22.05 -22.37 16.75
CA LYS A 308 21.18 -23.25 15.97
C LYS A 308 21.97 -24.50 15.54
N TYR A 309 21.27 -25.56 15.27
CA TYR A 309 21.88 -26.75 14.68
C TYR A 309 22.39 -26.47 13.28
N ALA A 310 23.64 -26.81 12.99
CA ALA A 310 24.20 -26.69 11.65
C ALA A 310 23.64 -27.77 10.71
N ASP A 311 23.47 -28.99 11.29
CA ASP A 311 22.91 -30.16 10.60
C ASP A 311 22.10 -30.97 11.59
N THR A 312 20.79 -30.95 11.45
CA THR A 312 19.84 -31.64 12.34
C THR A 312 19.96 -33.15 12.25
N ASP A 313 20.27 -33.69 11.06
CA ASP A 313 20.36 -35.15 10.85
C ASP A 313 21.63 -35.75 11.45
N SER A 314 22.76 -35.06 11.27
CA SER A 314 24.03 -35.48 11.90
C SER A 314 23.96 -35.43 13.41
N ILE A 315 23.34 -34.43 14.01
CA ILE A 315 23.15 -34.35 15.47
C ILE A 315 22.21 -35.43 15.95
N ALA A 316 21.10 -35.69 15.29
CA ALA A 316 20.18 -36.74 15.63
C ALA A 316 20.88 -38.14 15.56
N ALA A 317 21.67 -38.38 14.52
CA ALA A 317 22.45 -39.60 14.37
C ALA A 317 23.49 -39.76 15.52
N ALA A 318 24.20 -38.71 15.88
CA ALA A 318 25.17 -38.70 16.96
C ALA A 318 24.51 -38.99 18.32
N LEU A 319 23.37 -38.37 18.63
CA LEU A 319 22.62 -38.57 19.87
C LEU A 319 22.06 -40.02 19.94
N ARG A 320 21.56 -40.57 18.85
CA ARG A 320 21.10 -41.95 18.77
C ARG A 320 22.26 -42.96 19.03
N LYS A 321 23.43 -42.69 18.44
CA LYS A 321 24.63 -43.47 18.68
C LYS A 321 25.08 -43.41 20.15
N ALA A 322 24.82 -42.33 20.85
CA ALA A 322 25.07 -42.13 22.26
C ALA A 322 23.99 -42.75 23.17
N GLY A 323 22.98 -43.45 22.62
CA GLY A 323 21.96 -44.19 23.39
C GLY A 323 20.65 -43.42 23.67
N TYR A 324 20.49 -42.19 23.18
CA TYR A 324 19.22 -41.49 23.35
C TYR A 324 18.15 -42.04 22.42
N LYS A 325 16.90 -42.16 22.92
CA LYS A 325 15.76 -42.64 22.12
C LYS A 325 15.24 -41.57 21.19
N VAL A 326 14.64 -41.98 20.06
CA VAL A 326 14.04 -41.09 19.10
C VAL A 326 12.99 -40.19 19.75
N ALA A 327 12.19 -40.70 20.68
CA ALA A 327 11.17 -39.94 21.40
C ALA A 327 11.75 -38.82 22.29
N ASP A 328 13.02 -38.94 22.71
CA ASP A 328 13.67 -37.97 23.59
C ASP A 328 14.34 -36.85 22.79
N ILE A 329 14.69 -37.07 21.52
CA ILE A 329 15.44 -36.14 20.68
C ILE A 329 14.58 -35.45 19.64
N TYR A 330 13.38 -35.94 19.31
CA TYR A 330 12.44 -35.31 18.41
C TYR A 330 11.19 -34.85 19.15
N LYS A 331 10.67 -33.68 18.78
CA LYS A 331 9.33 -33.28 19.21
C LYS A 331 8.28 -34.28 18.71
N PRO A 332 7.19 -34.49 19.46
CA PRO A 332 6.05 -35.25 18.96
C PRO A 332 5.57 -34.65 17.61
N ARG A 333 4.99 -35.50 16.77
CA ARG A 333 4.38 -35.03 15.53
C ARG A 333 3.26 -34.04 15.87
N GLU A 334 3.42 -32.79 15.45
CA GLU A 334 2.40 -31.74 15.55
C GLU A 334 1.74 -31.57 14.20
N LEU A 335 0.43 -31.26 14.19
CA LEU A 335 -0.28 -30.87 12.99
C LEU A 335 0.28 -29.52 12.52
N LEU A 336 0.29 -29.33 11.19
CA LEU A 336 0.58 -28.02 10.63
C LEU A 336 -0.41 -26.99 11.17
N GLY A 337 0.06 -25.78 11.42
CA GLY A 337 -0.82 -24.65 11.79
C GLY A 337 -1.87 -24.38 10.72
N LEU A 338 -2.99 -23.74 11.10
CA LEU A 338 -4.15 -23.49 10.25
C LEU A 338 -3.79 -22.91 8.87
N THR A 339 -2.99 -21.86 8.84
CA THR A 339 -2.57 -21.19 7.59
C THR A 339 -1.78 -22.12 6.67
N ALA A 340 -0.89 -22.95 7.22
CA ALA A 340 -0.11 -23.91 6.43
C ALA A 340 -1.00 -25.06 5.91
N MET A 341 -1.99 -25.46 6.71
CA MET A 341 -2.96 -26.47 6.33
C MET A 341 -3.92 -25.96 5.25
N GLU A 342 -4.38 -24.71 5.36
CA GLU A 342 -5.19 -24.05 4.33
C GLU A 342 -4.43 -23.91 3.00
N LYS A 343 -3.13 -23.60 3.05
CA LYS A 343 -2.29 -23.57 1.83
C LYS A 343 -2.12 -24.97 1.20
N LEU A 344 -2.00 -26.00 2.02
CA LEU A 344 -1.80 -27.38 1.56
C LEU A 344 -3.07 -27.97 0.92
N VAL A 345 -4.22 -27.76 1.55
CA VAL A 345 -5.50 -28.44 1.19
C VAL A 345 -6.38 -27.56 0.28
N GLY A 346 -6.15 -26.24 0.33
CA GLY A 346 -7.04 -25.20 -0.22
C GLY A 346 -8.09 -24.78 0.81
N LYS A 347 -8.28 -23.48 0.99
CA LYS A 347 -9.11 -22.88 2.06
C LYS A 347 -10.54 -23.41 2.08
N LYS A 348 -11.19 -23.52 0.90
CA LYS A 348 -12.56 -24.01 0.79
C LYS A 348 -12.68 -25.47 1.22
N LYS A 349 -11.83 -26.33 0.65
CA LYS A 349 -11.81 -27.77 0.95
C LYS A 349 -11.41 -28.06 2.39
N PHE A 350 -10.48 -27.28 2.94
CA PHE A 350 -10.11 -27.38 4.36
C PHE A 350 -11.27 -26.97 5.28
N GLY A 351 -12.01 -25.91 4.96
CA GLY A 351 -13.23 -25.52 5.67
C GLY A 351 -14.32 -26.60 5.65
N GLU A 352 -14.53 -27.27 4.51
CA GLU A 352 -15.49 -28.38 4.38
C GLU A 352 -15.09 -29.61 5.22
N LEU A 353 -13.79 -29.95 5.26
CA LEU A 353 -13.29 -31.14 5.94
C LEU A 353 -13.06 -30.94 7.45
N ALA A 354 -12.58 -29.76 7.86
CA ALA A 354 -12.08 -29.53 9.20
C ALA A 354 -12.76 -28.35 9.93
N GLY A 355 -13.64 -27.60 9.26
CA GLY A 355 -14.26 -26.40 9.81
C GLY A 355 -14.94 -26.59 11.17
N GLN A 356 -15.59 -27.74 11.38
CA GLN A 356 -16.23 -28.11 12.66
C GLN A 356 -15.25 -28.27 13.84
N TYR A 357 -13.97 -28.48 13.56
CA TYR A 357 -12.91 -28.64 14.57
C TYR A 357 -12.10 -27.36 14.79
N ILE A 358 -12.44 -26.27 14.08
CA ILE A 358 -11.74 -25.00 14.19
C ILE A 358 -12.56 -24.08 15.07
N ILE A 359 -11.95 -23.61 16.15
CA ILE A 359 -12.55 -22.59 17.03
C ILE A 359 -11.76 -21.29 16.89
N LYS A 360 -12.46 -20.20 16.96
CA LYS A 360 -11.87 -18.87 17.11
C LYS A 360 -12.10 -18.42 18.55
N PRO A 361 -11.11 -18.56 19.45
CA PRO A 361 -11.25 -18.09 20.81
C PRO A 361 -11.47 -16.57 20.85
N GLU A 362 -12.09 -16.08 21.91
CA GLU A 362 -12.20 -14.65 22.16
C GLU A 362 -10.80 -14.02 22.25
N GLY A 363 -10.61 -12.92 21.52
CA GLY A 363 -9.37 -12.15 21.57
C GLY A 363 -9.23 -11.40 22.90
N ALA A 364 -7.99 -11.13 23.30
CA ALA A 364 -7.74 -10.26 24.43
C ALA A 364 -8.33 -8.85 24.18
N PRO A 365 -8.86 -8.17 25.22
CA PRO A 365 -9.30 -6.80 25.11
C PRO A 365 -8.21 -5.89 24.51
N THR A 366 -8.59 -5.09 23.53
CA THR A 366 -7.66 -4.20 22.82
C THR A 366 -8.32 -2.84 22.67
N LEU A 367 -7.60 -1.78 23.02
CA LEU A 367 -8.05 -0.42 22.80
C LEU A 367 -7.84 -0.05 21.32
N VAL A 368 -8.90 0.41 20.68
CA VAL A 368 -8.90 0.78 19.26
C VAL A 368 -9.64 2.11 19.08
N PRO A 369 -9.41 2.84 17.96
CA PRO A 369 -10.20 4.01 17.61
C PRO A 369 -11.70 3.69 17.56
N GLU A 370 -12.54 4.66 17.90
CA GLU A 370 -14.01 4.51 17.91
C GLU A 370 -14.58 4.13 16.54
N ALA A 371 -13.89 4.53 15.44
CA ALA A 371 -14.25 4.17 14.06
C ALA A 371 -14.00 2.69 13.72
N ASP A 372 -13.37 1.89 14.59
CA ASP A 372 -13.20 0.45 14.39
C ASP A 372 -14.56 -0.24 14.33
N LYS A 373 -14.75 -1.12 13.35
CA LYS A 373 -16.04 -1.77 13.08
C LYS A 373 -16.41 -2.85 14.11
N ARG A 374 -15.50 -3.22 15.01
CA ARG A 374 -15.76 -4.23 16.05
C ARG A 374 -16.65 -3.65 17.14
N PRO A 375 -17.62 -4.41 17.64
CA PRO A 375 -18.47 -3.94 18.75
C PRO A 375 -17.62 -3.75 20.01
N PRO A 376 -17.91 -2.72 20.84
CA PRO A 376 -17.23 -2.55 22.11
C PRO A 376 -17.56 -3.72 23.06
N ILE A 377 -16.58 -4.15 23.83
CA ILE A 377 -16.80 -5.13 24.90
C ILE A 377 -17.34 -4.42 26.14
N ASN A 378 -18.19 -5.13 26.91
CA ASN A 378 -18.72 -4.59 28.16
C ASN A 378 -17.59 -4.54 29.17
N THR A 379 -17.16 -3.34 29.57
CA THR A 379 -16.15 -3.14 30.61
C THR A 379 -16.83 -3.07 32.01
N ALA A 380 -16.06 -3.28 33.08
CA ALA A 380 -16.57 -3.20 34.46
C ALA A 380 -17.24 -1.83 34.76
N ALA A 381 -16.77 -0.75 34.10
CA ALA A 381 -17.38 0.57 34.25
C ALA A 381 -18.81 0.64 33.66
N LYS A 382 -19.00 0.03 32.47
CA LYS A 382 -20.31 0.00 31.81
C LYS A 382 -21.29 -0.95 32.52
N ALA A 383 -20.78 -2.10 33.00
CA ALA A 383 -21.59 -2.98 33.86
C ALA A 383 -22.06 -2.29 35.16
N ALA A 384 -21.22 -1.44 35.75
CA ALA A 384 -21.59 -0.66 36.93
C ALA A 384 -22.62 0.46 36.64
N GLU A 385 -22.62 1.00 35.43
CA GLU A 385 -23.61 1.97 34.95
C GLU A 385 -24.95 1.27 34.65
N ASP A 386 -24.93 0.15 33.94
CA ASP A 386 -26.13 -0.65 33.66
C ASP A 386 -26.80 -1.12 34.94
N PHE A 387 -26.06 -1.48 35.99
CA PHE A 387 -26.60 -1.82 37.31
C PHE A 387 -27.17 -0.61 38.09
N LYS A 388 -26.68 0.61 37.84
CA LYS A 388 -27.25 1.82 38.46
C LYS A 388 -28.57 2.21 37.82
N GLU A 389 -28.71 2.14 36.51
CA GLU A 389 -29.94 2.41 35.78
C GLU A 389 -31.06 1.42 36.16
N ASP A 390 -30.74 0.14 36.42
CA ASP A 390 -31.71 -0.86 36.90
C ASP A 390 -32.19 -0.60 38.34
N ILE A 391 -31.37 0.06 39.17
CA ILE A 391 -31.74 0.41 40.55
C ILE A 391 -32.60 1.70 40.61
N GLU A 392 -32.40 2.62 39.68
CA GLU A 392 -33.16 3.87 39.62
C GLU A 392 -34.53 3.70 38.91
N ASN A 393 -34.75 2.65 38.14
CA ASN A 393 -35.99 2.36 37.41
C ASN A 393 -36.84 1.21 38.04
N GLY A 394 -36.45 0.65 39.17
CA GLY A 394 -37.20 -0.36 39.95
C GLY A 394 -37.69 0.21 41.27
#